data_df25df6e2dae0dc5c1a1fc2a2e7e252f
#
_entry.id   df25df6e2dae0dc5c1a1fc2a2e7e252f
#
_cell.length_a   1.000
_cell.length_b   1.000
_cell.length_c   1.000
_cell.angle_alpha   90.00
_cell.angle_beta   90.00
_cell.angle_gamma   90.00
#
_symmetry.space_group_name_H-M   'P 1'
#
loop_
_entity.id
_entity.type
_entity.pdbx_description
1 polymer ?
#
loop_
_entity_poly.entity_id
_entity_poly.type
_entity_poly.pdbx_seq_one_letter_code
_entity_poly.pdbx_strand_id
1 'polypeptide(L)'
;DEEGVEIITTVGAGKFVSPYYDSMVAQVVVYAKNRNAAADKLIAYLDKVTISGICTNIPLLKLVLADEVFRKGKYDTDYLPQLLQRTDIEKLIAEIDASSGSAGSGIDRDSVLIDGTDELKVLAPATAIFYNTPSPSEPEYVAVGDVIDLDHTLCQLEAMKIFNPVALKDFNAEGEVYDSSKRYRVTRVNMSNGQQVNVGDLLFVVTPV
;
A
#
# COMPACT_ATOMS: atom_id res chain seq x y z
N ASP A 1 6.19 4.04 -25.25
CA ASP A 1 6.07 2.68 -25.81
C ASP A 1 7.42 2.29 -26.43
N GLU A 2 7.95 1.15 -26.02
CA GLU A 2 9.19 0.60 -26.57
C GLU A 2 8.84 -0.69 -27.34
N GLU A 3 9.34 -0.86 -28.56
CA GLU A 3 9.02 -2.01 -29.41
C GLU A 3 9.36 -3.32 -28.68
N GLY A 4 8.38 -4.22 -28.60
CA GLY A 4 8.50 -5.53 -27.91
C GLY A 4 8.57 -5.41 -26.39
N VAL A 5 8.03 -4.34 -25.81
CA VAL A 5 7.74 -4.20 -24.38
C VAL A 5 6.26 -3.86 -24.23
N GLU A 6 5.56 -4.62 -23.38
CA GLU A 6 4.16 -4.42 -23.04
C GLU A 6 4.06 -4.17 -21.53
N ILE A 7 3.31 -3.15 -21.14
CA ILE A 7 3.07 -2.81 -19.74
C ILE A 7 1.59 -2.97 -19.45
N ILE A 8 1.28 -3.77 -18.45
CA ILE A 8 -0.08 -3.97 -17.96
C ILE A 8 -0.13 -3.41 -16.54
N THR A 9 -0.82 -2.28 -16.37
CA THR A 9 -0.97 -1.60 -15.08
C THR A 9 -2.30 -0.88 -14.99
N THR A 10 -2.83 -0.77 -13.77
CA THR A 10 -3.98 0.08 -13.44
C THR A 10 -3.56 1.34 -12.66
N VAL A 11 -2.26 1.44 -12.33
CA VAL A 11 -1.68 2.53 -11.55
C VAL A 11 -1.03 3.54 -12.48
N GLY A 12 -1.13 4.82 -12.16
CA GLY A 12 -0.51 5.92 -12.89
C GLY A 12 -0.01 7.00 -11.94
N ALA A 13 0.68 8.00 -12.49
CA ALA A 13 1.22 9.11 -11.70
C ALA A 13 0.11 9.81 -10.90
N GLY A 14 0.38 10.08 -9.62
CA GLY A 14 -0.57 10.70 -8.69
C GLY A 14 -1.71 9.78 -8.22
N LYS A 15 -1.65 8.49 -8.52
CA LYS A 15 -2.63 7.52 -8.01
C LYS A 15 -2.15 6.90 -6.71
N PHE A 16 -3.08 6.75 -5.78
CA PHE A 16 -2.83 6.06 -4.52
C PHE A 16 -2.75 4.54 -4.76
N VAL A 17 -1.72 3.91 -4.20
CA VAL A 17 -1.58 2.44 -4.17
C VAL A 17 -2.08 1.96 -2.82
N SER A 18 -3.26 1.33 -2.83
CA SER A 18 -3.90 0.87 -1.60
C SER A 18 -3.17 -0.34 -1.00
N PRO A 19 -2.88 -0.37 0.31
CA PRO A 19 -2.31 -1.54 0.99
C PRO A 19 -3.31 -2.69 1.17
N TYR A 20 -4.59 -2.49 0.85
CA TYR A 20 -5.68 -3.46 1.03
C TYR A 20 -5.87 -4.40 -0.17
N TYR A 21 -5.12 -4.21 -1.24
CA TYR A 21 -5.15 -5.03 -2.45
C TYR A 21 -3.84 -5.77 -2.65
N ASP A 22 -3.81 -6.63 -3.68
CA ASP A 22 -2.59 -7.29 -4.11
C ASP A 22 -1.48 -6.27 -4.40
N SER A 23 -0.26 -6.59 -3.99
CA SER A 23 0.91 -5.71 -4.11
C SER A 23 1.43 -5.53 -5.55
N MET A 24 0.84 -6.20 -6.53
CA MET A 24 1.26 -6.10 -7.93
C MET A 24 0.83 -4.76 -8.53
N VAL A 25 1.80 -3.88 -8.73
CA VAL A 25 1.59 -2.54 -9.30
C VAL A 25 1.55 -2.57 -10.83
N ALA A 26 2.42 -3.38 -11.43
CA ALA A 26 2.50 -3.51 -12.88
C ALA A 26 3.08 -4.87 -13.28
N GLN A 27 2.71 -5.32 -14.48
CA GLN A 27 3.40 -6.40 -15.18
C GLN A 27 4.12 -5.82 -16.38
N VAL A 28 5.39 -6.19 -16.57
CA VAL A 28 6.19 -5.82 -17.74
C VAL A 28 6.50 -7.09 -18.50
N VAL A 29 5.98 -7.19 -19.71
CA VAL A 29 6.19 -8.33 -20.62
C VAL A 29 7.12 -7.90 -21.74
N VAL A 30 8.18 -8.70 -21.97
CA VAL A 30 9.21 -8.38 -22.96
C VAL A 30 9.33 -9.51 -23.97
N TYR A 31 9.35 -9.13 -25.22
CA TYR A 31 9.52 -10.03 -26.37
C TYR A 31 10.91 -9.87 -26.98
N ALA A 32 11.63 -10.97 -27.14
CA ALA A 32 12.95 -11.00 -27.79
C ALA A 32 13.22 -12.36 -28.43
N LYS A 33 14.30 -12.45 -29.21
CA LYS A 33 14.67 -13.66 -29.99
C LYS A 33 14.99 -14.89 -29.14
N ASN A 34 15.39 -14.70 -27.88
CA ASN A 34 15.71 -15.76 -26.93
C ASN A 34 15.67 -15.22 -25.48
N ARG A 35 15.77 -16.16 -24.51
CA ARG A 35 15.71 -15.85 -23.08
C ARG A 35 16.73 -14.80 -22.63
N ASN A 36 17.99 -14.92 -23.04
CA ASN A 36 19.02 -13.97 -22.61
C ASN A 36 18.77 -12.57 -23.18
N ALA A 37 18.39 -12.47 -24.44
CA ALA A 37 18.02 -11.21 -25.06
C ALA A 37 16.78 -10.57 -24.40
N ALA A 38 15.81 -11.39 -23.97
CA ALA A 38 14.65 -10.91 -23.20
C ALA A 38 15.08 -10.38 -21.83
N ALA A 39 15.96 -11.10 -21.11
CA ALA A 39 16.47 -10.65 -19.83
C ALA A 39 17.27 -9.33 -19.94
N ASP A 40 18.15 -9.22 -20.93
CA ASP A 40 18.93 -8.01 -21.18
C ASP A 40 18.02 -6.81 -21.51
N LYS A 41 17.02 -7.04 -22.36
CA LYS A 41 16.04 -6.02 -22.73
C LYS A 41 15.20 -5.55 -21.54
N LEU A 42 14.76 -6.52 -20.69
CA LEU A 42 13.98 -6.18 -19.50
C LEU A 42 14.83 -5.39 -18.49
N ILE A 43 16.09 -5.76 -18.25
CA ILE A 43 17.00 -4.98 -17.40
C ILE A 43 17.13 -3.55 -17.94
N ALA A 44 17.44 -3.40 -19.23
CA ALA A 44 17.59 -2.09 -19.87
C ALA A 44 16.31 -1.25 -19.82
N TYR A 45 15.15 -1.88 -19.84
CA TYR A 45 13.87 -1.22 -19.66
C TYR A 45 13.68 -0.79 -18.19
N LEU A 46 13.91 -1.68 -17.23
CA LEU A 46 13.77 -1.39 -15.79
C LEU A 46 14.74 -0.29 -15.32
N ASP A 47 15.89 -0.11 -15.98
CA ASP A 47 16.83 1.00 -15.70
C ASP A 47 16.24 2.38 -16.04
N LYS A 48 15.23 2.43 -16.91
CA LYS A 48 14.54 3.66 -17.31
C LYS A 48 13.26 3.92 -16.49
N VAL A 49 12.78 2.90 -15.75
CA VAL A 49 11.54 3.01 -14.99
C VAL A 49 11.82 3.76 -13.69
N THR A 50 11.06 4.81 -13.45
CA THR A 50 11.06 5.55 -12.19
C THR A 50 9.69 5.42 -11.54
N ILE A 51 9.64 4.85 -10.34
CA ILE A 51 8.45 4.78 -9.49
C ILE A 51 8.84 5.42 -8.16
N SER A 52 8.17 6.50 -7.79
CA SER A 52 8.39 7.22 -6.53
C SER A 52 7.14 7.14 -5.65
N GLY A 53 7.35 7.26 -4.34
CA GLY A 53 6.28 7.21 -3.34
C GLY A 53 5.92 5.82 -2.82
N ILE A 54 6.50 4.76 -3.39
CA ILE A 54 6.37 3.39 -2.89
C ILE A 54 7.70 2.62 -3.07
N CYS A 55 7.99 1.69 -2.18
CA CYS A 55 9.07 0.74 -2.36
C CYS A 55 8.70 -0.29 -3.43
N THR A 56 9.63 -0.62 -4.32
CA THR A 56 9.42 -1.61 -5.38
C THR A 56 10.47 -2.72 -5.33
N ASN A 57 10.15 -3.86 -5.91
CA ASN A 57 11.07 -4.98 -6.05
C ASN A 57 11.96 -4.91 -7.32
N ILE A 58 12.00 -3.77 -8.02
CA ILE A 58 12.81 -3.59 -9.23
C ILE A 58 14.28 -3.98 -9.03
N PRO A 59 14.98 -3.55 -7.94
CA PRO A 59 16.37 -3.97 -7.71
C PRO A 59 16.53 -5.49 -7.59
N LEU A 60 15.60 -6.16 -6.90
CA LEU A 60 15.59 -7.62 -6.79
C LEU A 60 15.33 -8.29 -8.15
N LEU A 61 14.40 -7.77 -8.95
CA LEU A 61 14.14 -8.29 -10.30
C LEU A 61 15.36 -8.18 -11.19
N LYS A 62 16.09 -7.07 -11.15
CA LYS A 62 17.33 -6.89 -11.91
C LYS A 62 18.42 -7.87 -11.45
N LEU A 63 18.54 -8.11 -10.15
CA LEU A 63 19.45 -9.12 -9.60
C LEU A 63 19.13 -10.52 -10.14
N VAL A 64 17.86 -10.93 -10.11
CA VAL A 64 17.39 -12.21 -10.66
C VAL A 64 17.68 -12.32 -12.16
N LEU A 65 17.36 -11.30 -12.94
CA LEU A 65 17.58 -11.27 -14.39
C LEU A 65 19.07 -11.32 -14.80
N ALA A 66 19.95 -10.81 -13.94
CA ALA A 66 21.42 -10.86 -14.15
C ALA A 66 22.02 -12.20 -13.77
N ASP A 67 21.36 -12.99 -12.91
CA ASP A 67 21.91 -14.22 -12.36
C ASP A 67 22.05 -15.34 -13.40
N GLU A 68 23.20 -16.02 -13.42
CA GLU A 68 23.50 -17.07 -14.38
C GLU A 68 22.57 -18.29 -14.27
N VAL A 69 22.18 -18.68 -13.05
CA VAL A 69 21.29 -19.84 -12.84
C VAL A 69 19.93 -19.56 -13.45
N PHE A 70 19.42 -18.34 -13.23
CA PHE A 70 18.18 -17.86 -13.84
C PHE A 70 18.29 -17.83 -15.37
N ARG A 71 19.37 -17.27 -15.91
CA ARG A 71 19.60 -17.16 -17.36
C ARG A 71 19.74 -18.51 -18.06
N LYS A 72 20.32 -19.50 -17.39
CA LYS A 72 20.44 -20.88 -17.87
C LYS A 72 19.14 -21.67 -17.76
N GLY A 73 18.10 -21.12 -17.09
CA GLY A 73 16.83 -21.83 -16.87
C GLY A 73 16.94 -23.04 -15.95
N LYS A 74 17.97 -23.08 -15.10
CA LYS A 74 18.27 -24.22 -14.19
C LYS A 74 17.90 -23.86 -12.75
N TYR A 75 16.68 -23.42 -12.53
CA TYR A 75 16.19 -23.03 -11.21
C TYR A 75 14.93 -23.80 -10.85
N ASP A 76 14.70 -23.97 -9.56
CA ASP A 76 13.55 -24.59 -8.94
C ASP A 76 12.92 -23.65 -7.89
N THR A 77 12.06 -24.16 -7.02
CA THR A 77 11.38 -23.41 -5.97
C THR A 77 12.33 -22.88 -4.90
N ASP A 78 13.52 -23.48 -4.74
CA ASP A 78 14.53 -23.07 -3.75
C ASP A 78 15.49 -22.00 -4.30
N TYR A 79 15.37 -21.62 -5.54
CA TYR A 79 16.27 -20.67 -6.21
C TYR A 79 16.36 -19.33 -5.51
N LEU A 80 15.24 -18.69 -5.18
CA LEU A 80 15.25 -17.36 -4.58
C LEU A 80 15.89 -17.35 -3.18
N PRO A 81 15.58 -18.26 -2.25
CA PRO A 81 16.32 -18.39 -1.01
C PRO A 81 17.84 -18.57 -1.21
N GLN A 82 18.26 -19.39 -2.16
CA GLN A 82 19.69 -19.59 -2.47
C GLN A 82 20.35 -18.34 -3.06
N LEU A 83 19.65 -17.59 -3.92
CA LEU A 83 20.14 -16.32 -4.45
C LEU A 83 20.35 -15.32 -3.32
N LEU A 84 19.38 -15.16 -2.43
CA LEU A 84 19.45 -14.22 -1.32
C LEU A 84 20.57 -14.55 -0.32
N GLN A 85 20.83 -15.84 -0.05
CA GLN A 85 21.95 -16.27 0.83
C GLN A 85 23.33 -15.82 0.31
N ARG A 86 23.50 -15.67 -1.00
CA ARG A 86 24.78 -15.25 -1.62
C ARG A 86 24.78 -13.78 -2.06
N THR A 87 23.75 -13.05 -1.73
CA THR A 87 23.57 -11.63 -2.05
C THR A 87 23.87 -10.78 -0.82
N ASP A 88 24.48 -9.63 -1.02
CA ASP A 88 24.58 -8.58 0.00
C ASP A 88 23.20 -7.95 0.20
N ILE A 89 22.49 -8.44 1.21
CA ILE A 89 21.12 -8.03 1.51
C ILE A 89 21.05 -6.57 1.97
N GLU A 90 22.04 -6.09 2.74
CA GLU A 90 22.07 -4.70 3.21
C GLU A 90 22.15 -3.73 2.03
N LYS A 91 23.01 -4.06 1.06
CA LYS A 91 23.12 -3.28 -0.17
C LYS A 91 21.84 -3.31 -1.00
N LEU A 92 21.21 -4.48 -1.13
CA LEU A 92 19.95 -4.63 -1.87
C LEU A 92 18.81 -3.80 -1.23
N ILE A 93 18.70 -3.82 0.11
CA ILE A 93 17.73 -3.01 0.85
C ILE A 93 18.01 -1.53 0.62
N ALA A 94 19.25 -1.08 0.72
CA ALA A 94 19.63 0.31 0.48
C ALA A 94 19.28 0.78 -0.96
N GLU A 95 19.42 -0.09 -1.97
CA GLU A 95 19.00 0.21 -3.35
C GLU A 95 17.47 0.31 -3.48
N ILE A 96 16.70 -0.53 -2.78
CA ILE A 96 15.23 -0.48 -2.74
C ILE A 96 14.78 0.84 -2.11
N ASP A 97 15.33 1.19 -0.95
CA ASP A 97 14.99 2.42 -0.23
C ASP A 97 15.34 3.68 -1.04
N ALA A 98 16.51 3.69 -1.68
CA ALA A 98 16.92 4.80 -2.56
C ALA A 98 16.02 4.96 -3.79
N SER A 99 15.42 3.87 -4.28
CA SER A 99 14.53 3.89 -5.44
C SER A 99 13.12 4.39 -5.10
N SER A 100 12.70 4.31 -3.84
CA SER A 100 11.34 4.67 -3.42
C SER A 100 11.08 6.17 -3.45
N GLY A 101 12.11 7.01 -3.38
CA GLY A 101 11.98 8.45 -3.23
C GLY A 101 11.29 8.82 -1.91
N SER A 102 11.24 10.10 -1.59
CA SER A 102 10.45 10.60 -0.45
C SER A 102 8.97 10.36 -0.76
N ALA A 103 8.34 9.43 -0.07
CA ALA A 103 6.91 9.13 -0.20
C ALA A 103 6.11 10.25 0.46
N GLY A 104 6.00 11.38 -0.22
CA GLY A 104 5.13 12.48 0.17
C GLY A 104 3.72 12.26 -0.33
N SER A 105 3.00 11.30 0.22
CA SER A 105 1.55 11.19 0.03
C SER A 105 0.84 10.94 1.36
N GLY A 106 1.21 11.73 2.36
CA GLY A 106 0.39 11.88 3.53
C GLY A 106 -0.95 12.48 3.12
N ILE A 107 -2.03 11.98 3.71
CA ILE A 107 -3.33 12.66 3.64
C ILE A 107 -3.10 14.04 4.25
N ASP A 108 -3.33 15.10 3.46
CA ASP A 108 -3.21 16.47 3.95
C ASP A 108 -4.23 16.70 5.07
N ARG A 109 -3.75 17.18 6.22
CA ARG A 109 -4.60 17.46 7.39
C ARG A 109 -5.77 18.37 7.03
N ASP A 110 -5.55 19.37 6.18
CA ASP A 110 -6.58 20.31 5.76
C ASP A 110 -7.69 19.62 4.95
N SER A 111 -7.39 18.51 4.25
CA SER A 111 -8.40 17.74 3.51
C SER A 111 -9.36 16.94 4.41
N VAL A 112 -8.95 16.64 5.64
CA VAL A 112 -9.76 15.89 6.61
C VAL A 112 -10.42 16.76 7.68
N LEU A 113 -10.02 18.03 7.84
CA LEU A 113 -10.69 18.98 8.74
C LEU A 113 -12.11 19.29 8.25
N ILE A 114 -13.05 19.43 9.16
CA ILE A 114 -14.36 20.01 8.90
C ILE A 114 -14.26 21.52 9.16
N ASP A 115 -14.53 22.31 8.11
CA ASP A 115 -14.41 23.77 8.17
C ASP A 115 -15.10 24.37 9.42
N GLY A 116 -14.33 25.18 10.17
CA GLY A 116 -14.82 25.89 11.36
C GLY A 116 -14.98 25.04 12.62
N THR A 117 -14.45 23.81 12.62
CA THR A 117 -14.49 22.90 13.77
C THR A 117 -13.14 22.24 14.01
N ASP A 118 -12.95 21.61 15.18
CA ASP A 118 -11.82 20.72 15.47
C ASP A 118 -12.11 19.27 15.07
N GLU A 119 -13.20 19.03 14.34
CA GLU A 119 -13.59 17.69 13.88
C GLU A 119 -12.76 17.24 12.69
N LEU A 120 -12.30 16.00 12.74
CA LEU A 120 -11.50 15.34 11.70
C LEU A 120 -12.30 14.20 11.08
N LYS A 121 -12.28 14.13 9.75
CA LYS A 121 -12.89 13.05 8.96
C LYS A 121 -11.94 11.84 8.90
N VAL A 122 -12.47 10.66 9.10
CA VAL A 122 -11.79 9.39 8.77
C VAL A 122 -12.42 8.87 7.49
N LEU A 123 -11.67 8.89 6.41
CA LEU A 123 -12.14 8.53 5.07
C LEU A 123 -11.73 7.11 4.71
N ALA A 124 -12.53 6.44 3.87
CA ALA A 124 -12.20 5.11 3.37
C ALA A 124 -10.95 5.16 2.47
N PRO A 125 -9.89 4.41 2.80
CA PRO A 125 -8.65 4.40 2.01
C PRO A 125 -8.76 3.52 0.77
N ALA A 126 -9.78 2.66 0.69
CA ALA A 126 -9.98 1.71 -0.40
C ALA A 126 -11.46 1.42 -0.61
N THR A 127 -11.80 0.89 -1.79
CA THR A 127 -13.13 0.26 -2.01
C THR A 127 -13.16 -1.08 -1.28
N ALA A 128 -14.11 -1.27 -0.37
CA ALA A 128 -14.19 -2.41 0.52
C ALA A 128 -15.61 -2.63 1.03
N ILE A 129 -15.83 -3.68 1.80
CA ILE A 129 -17.01 -3.84 2.65
C ILE A 129 -16.63 -3.41 4.06
N PHE A 130 -17.43 -2.54 4.64
CA PHE A 130 -17.21 -2.00 5.99
C PHE A 130 -17.84 -2.91 7.06
N TYR A 131 -17.09 -3.17 8.12
CA TYR A 131 -17.58 -3.87 9.32
C TYR A 131 -17.14 -3.10 10.58
N ASN A 132 -18.11 -2.70 11.40
CA ASN A 132 -17.85 -2.08 12.71
C ASN A 132 -17.79 -3.07 13.87
N THR A 133 -17.93 -4.38 13.57
CA THR A 133 -17.83 -5.46 14.56
C THR A 133 -16.82 -6.50 14.12
N PRO A 134 -16.11 -7.17 15.05
CA PRO A 134 -15.20 -8.28 14.73
C PRO A 134 -15.94 -9.49 14.12
N SER A 135 -17.15 -9.73 14.58
CA SER A 135 -18.05 -10.76 14.08
C SER A 135 -19.52 -10.37 14.35
N PRO A 136 -20.50 -11.00 13.69
CA PRO A 136 -21.92 -10.64 13.87
C PRO A 136 -22.45 -10.73 15.30
N SER A 137 -21.78 -11.46 16.18
CA SER A 137 -22.19 -11.67 17.58
C SER A 137 -21.36 -10.88 18.59
N GLU A 138 -20.37 -10.13 18.15
CA GLU A 138 -19.50 -9.34 19.01
C GLU A 138 -19.89 -7.86 19.00
N PRO A 139 -19.52 -7.11 20.06
CA PRO A 139 -19.79 -5.67 20.13
C PRO A 139 -19.03 -4.90 19.05
N GLU A 140 -19.52 -3.71 18.79
CA GLU A 140 -18.84 -2.76 17.88
C GLU A 140 -17.44 -2.41 18.41
N TYR A 141 -16.49 -2.17 17.48
CA TYR A 141 -15.17 -1.70 17.83
C TYR A 141 -15.21 -0.35 18.53
N VAL A 142 -16.08 0.54 18.03
CA VAL A 142 -16.31 1.86 18.62
C VAL A 142 -17.77 2.29 18.46
N ALA A 143 -18.28 3.03 19.44
CA ALA A 143 -19.57 3.71 19.42
C ALA A 143 -19.39 5.23 19.48
N VAL A 144 -20.43 5.97 19.11
CA VAL A 144 -20.47 7.42 19.30
C VAL A 144 -20.32 7.78 20.77
N GLY A 145 -19.35 8.63 21.09
CA GLY A 145 -18.99 9.05 22.45
C GLY A 145 -17.73 8.41 23.00
N ASP A 146 -17.26 7.29 22.42
CA ASP A 146 -16.04 6.62 22.86
C ASP A 146 -14.81 7.53 22.68
N VAL A 147 -13.85 7.38 23.60
CA VAL A 147 -12.56 8.08 23.55
C VAL A 147 -11.45 7.06 23.32
N ILE A 148 -10.82 7.20 22.18
CA ILE A 148 -9.83 6.27 21.63
C ILE A 148 -8.45 6.92 21.52
N ASP A 149 -7.42 6.11 21.44
CA ASP A 149 -6.07 6.48 21.00
C ASP A 149 -5.85 6.13 19.51
N LEU A 150 -4.65 6.39 19.00
CA LEU A 150 -4.34 6.16 17.59
C LEU A 150 -4.30 4.68 17.19
N ASP A 151 -4.01 3.78 18.14
CA ASP A 151 -3.88 2.34 17.89
C ASP A 151 -5.20 1.59 17.96
N HIS A 152 -6.25 2.25 18.47
CA HIS A 152 -7.56 1.61 18.65
C HIS A 152 -8.20 1.28 17.30
N THR A 153 -8.60 0.03 17.11
CA THR A 153 -9.31 -0.41 15.90
C THR A 153 -10.68 0.24 15.82
N LEU A 154 -10.95 0.97 14.75
CA LEU A 154 -12.23 1.62 14.49
C LEU A 154 -13.22 0.71 13.76
N CYS A 155 -12.73 -0.05 12.81
CA CYS A 155 -13.52 -0.93 11.96
C CYS A 155 -12.61 -1.96 11.28
N GLN A 156 -13.21 -2.86 10.53
CA GLN A 156 -12.53 -3.68 9.54
C GLN A 156 -13.04 -3.34 8.14
N LEU A 157 -12.12 -3.35 7.18
CA LEU A 157 -12.43 -3.23 5.77
C LEU A 157 -12.10 -4.56 5.07
N GLU A 158 -13.11 -5.21 4.51
CA GLU A 158 -12.92 -6.42 3.72
C GLU A 158 -12.67 -6.05 2.25
N ALA A 159 -11.46 -6.34 1.79
CA ALA A 159 -11.09 -6.26 0.39
C ALA A 159 -10.46 -7.59 -0.04
N MET A 160 -10.85 -8.14 -1.18
CA MET A 160 -10.36 -9.41 -1.70
C MET A 160 -10.48 -10.59 -0.69
N LYS A 161 -11.54 -10.60 0.13
CA LYS A 161 -11.79 -11.58 1.21
C LYS A 161 -10.74 -11.55 2.34
N ILE A 162 -10.02 -10.47 2.48
CA ILE A 162 -9.10 -10.20 3.59
C ILE A 162 -9.70 -9.09 4.44
N PHE A 163 -9.81 -9.32 5.74
CA PHE A 163 -10.27 -8.35 6.71
C PHE A 163 -9.08 -7.56 7.24
N ASN A 164 -9.08 -6.26 6.99
CA ASN A 164 -8.03 -5.34 7.39
C ASN A 164 -8.54 -4.45 8.51
N PRO A 165 -8.00 -4.52 9.72
CA PRO A 165 -8.33 -3.56 10.78
C PRO A 165 -7.86 -2.17 10.38
N VAL A 166 -8.64 -1.16 10.74
CA VAL A 166 -8.35 0.25 10.47
C VAL A 166 -8.32 1.01 11.79
N ALA A 167 -7.26 1.76 12.03
CA ALA A 167 -7.04 2.62 13.17
C ALA A 167 -6.62 4.02 12.71
N LEU A 168 -6.68 5.04 13.60
CA LEU A 168 -6.27 6.40 13.23
C LEU A 168 -4.81 6.49 12.80
N LYS A 169 -3.92 5.69 13.38
CA LYS A 169 -2.49 5.64 13.02
C LYS A 169 -2.25 5.32 11.54
N ASP A 170 -3.14 4.53 10.91
CA ASP A 170 -3.00 4.11 9.51
C ASP A 170 -3.11 5.29 8.53
N PHE A 171 -3.59 6.44 9.02
CA PHE A 171 -3.73 7.69 8.27
C PHE A 171 -2.62 8.71 8.58
N ASN A 172 -1.67 8.37 9.46
CA ASN A 172 -0.59 9.25 9.91
C ASN A 172 0.72 9.09 9.12
N ALA A 173 0.69 8.69 7.85
CA ALA A 173 1.90 8.64 7.04
C ALA A 173 2.44 10.07 6.80
N GLU A 174 3.62 10.37 7.38
CA GLU A 174 4.49 11.55 7.14
C GLU A 174 3.98 12.96 7.53
N GLY A 175 2.89 13.12 8.22
CA GLY A 175 2.43 14.48 8.49
C GLY A 175 1.40 14.61 9.59
N GLU A 176 1.48 13.78 10.63
CA GLU A 176 0.68 13.91 11.84
C GLU A 176 -0.73 14.51 11.61
N VAL A 177 -1.50 13.90 10.71
CA VAL A 177 -2.92 14.23 10.53
C VAL A 177 -3.62 14.16 11.88
N TYR A 178 -3.28 13.12 12.67
CA TYR A 178 -3.74 12.94 14.04
C TYR A 178 -2.55 13.04 14.99
N ASP A 179 -2.65 13.95 15.95
CA ASP A 179 -1.62 14.19 16.97
C ASP A 179 -1.50 12.97 17.90
N SER A 180 -0.34 12.32 17.91
CA SER A 180 -0.07 11.12 18.71
C SER A 180 -0.09 11.34 20.22
N SER A 181 -0.01 12.59 20.69
CA SER A 181 -0.10 12.94 22.11
C SER A 181 -1.53 13.09 22.61
N LYS A 182 -2.52 13.08 21.72
CA LYS A 182 -3.94 13.29 22.01
C LYS A 182 -4.74 12.00 21.94
N ARG A 183 -5.89 12.03 22.60
CA ARG A 183 -6.97 11.06 22.41
C ARG A 183 -8.06 11.68 21.56
N TYR A 184 -8.92 10.87 21.00
CA TYR A 184 -9.97 11.32 20.09
C TYR A 184 -11.32 10.75 20.52
N ARG A 185 -12.33 11.61 20.54
CA ARG A 185 -13.72 11.21 20.77
C ARG A 185 -14.38 10.93 19.44
N VAL A 186 -15.00 9.76 19.28
CA VAL A 186 -15.84 9.44 18.13
C VAL A 186 -17.14 10.23 18.22
N THR A 187 -17.38 11.15 17.29
CA THR A 187 -18.57 12.00 17.25
C THR A 187 -19.61 11.48 16.28
N ARG A 188 -19.19 10.76 15.22
CA ARG A 188 -20.10 10.15 14.25
C ARG A 188 -19.53 8.83 13.71
N VAL A 189 -20.44 7.88 13.45
CA VAL A 189 -20.21 6.65 12.68
C VAL A 189 -21.16 6.73 11.48
N ASN A 190 -20.63 6.78 10.27
CA ASN A 190 -21.43 7.07 9.06
C ASN A 190 -21.79 5.82 8.24
N MET A 191 -21.20 4.68 8.56
CA MET A 191 -21.37 3.45 7.78
C MET A 191 -22.00 2.35 8.63
N SER A 192 -22.72 1.45 7.97
CA SER A 192 -23.35 0.28 8.59
C SER A 192 -22.59 -0.98 8.26
N ASN A 193 -22.65 -1.99 9.14
CA ASN A 193 -22.08 -3.32 8.92
C ASN A 193 -22.51 -3.90 7.55
N GLY A 194 -21.54 -4.42 6.79
CA GLY A 194 -21.78 -5.02 5.48
C GLY A 194 -21.99 -3.99 4.36
N GLN A 195 -21.88 -2.69 4.64
CA GLN A 195 -22.03 -1.65 3.62
C GLN A 195 -20.76 -1.57 2.75
N GLN A 196 -20.96 -1.50 1.43
CA GLN A 196 -19.86 -1.20 0.51
C GLN A 196 -19.49 0.28 0.63
N VAL A 197 -18.18 0.54 0.69
CA VAL A 197 -17.58 1.87 0.70
C VAL A 197 -16.60 2.01 -0.47
N ASN A 198 -16.47 3.24 -0.96
CA ASN A 198 -15.50 3.60 -1.99
C ASN A 198 -14.40 4.48 -1.39
N VAL A 199 -13.26 4.59 -2.09
CA VAL A 199 -12.19 5.51 -1.70
C VAL A 199 -12.75 6.91 -1.47
N GLY A 200 -12.45 7.49 -0.29
CA GLY A 200 -12.90 8.83 0.09
C GLY A 200 -14.27 8.91 0.76
N ASP A 201 -15.01 7.80 0.86
CA ASP A 201 -16.26 7.79 1.63
C ASP A 201 -15.98 8.05 3.12
N LEU A 202 -16.84 8.85 3.76
CA LEU A 202 -16.71 9.23 5.16
C LEU A 202 -17.13 8.06 6.07
N LEU A 203 -16.16 7.48 6.79
CA LEU A 203 -16.38 6.37 7.73
C LEU A 203 -16.78 6.90 9.13
N PHE A 204 -15.93 7.75 9.69
CA PHE A 204 -16.10 8.30 11.04
C PHE A 204 -15.81 9.80 11.07
N VAL A 205 -16.27 10.46 12.11
CA VAL A 205 -15.80 11.79 12.52
C VAL A 205 -15.31 11.70 13.94
N VAL A 206 -14.13 12.28 14.20
CA VAL A 206 -13.49 12.29 15.53
C VAL A 206 -13.08 13.70 15.91
N THR A 207 -13.04 13.98 17.21
CA THR A 207 -12.61 15.28 17.77
C THR A 207 -11.51 15.04 18.79
N PRO A 208 -10.38 15.79 18.76
CA PRO A 208 -9.34 15.67 19.77
C PRO A 208 -9.88 16.08 21.15
N VAL A 209 -9.42 15.38 22.21
CA VAL A 209 -9.79 15.60 23.60
C VAL A 209 -8.58 15.62 24.50
#